data_423b1fb065a1dbcc44944cc0145870e1
#
_entry.id   423b1fb065a1dbcc44944cc0145870e1
#
_cell.length_a   1.000
_cell.length_b   1.000
_cell.length_c   1.000
_cell.angle_alpha   90.00
_cell.angle_beta   90.00
_cell.angle_gamma   90.00
#
_symmetry.space_group_name_H-M   'P 1'
#
loop_
_entity.id
_entity.type
_entity.pdbx_description
1 polymer ?
#
loop_
_entity_poly.entity_id
_entity_poly.type
_entity_poly.pdbx_seq_one_letter_code
_entity_poly.pdbx_strand_id
1 'polypeptide(L)'
;MRLSKMLFVTLREDPKEAEIPSHKLLVRAGYIRRIGSGIYAYLPLMWRVLQKISQIVREEMNATGAQECLLPQVQPAELWRESGRWDTYTKAEGIMFSLTDRRKRELALGPTHEEVITTIAKDIIRSHQQLPIHLYQIQTKFRDEIRPRFGLMRGREFIMKDGYSFHSDEESLKKTYRDMDQAYRNMLTRCGLQYRAVEADSGAIGGSGSQEFMVLAEAGEDEVLYTEDGKYAANTEKATSHPVDAEPSSFTEYQKLETPNTNTIATLAKFLKCSPTQIVKNVLYQVVYDNGTTVLVLISIRGDQEVNEVKLQNELTKLAPEFGAKTILSLTVPDEEAQEKWRTKPLPLGYISPKLEDVYITSKEQLESKFLRLVDQTAVELKNFVTGADESGYHVVGANWGKEFTLPKTIVDLRKAQKGDRAVHDPEQILQSARGIEVGHIFQLGIKYSQAMGATFSNEQGEELPLVMGCYGVGVSRLAQSAVEQSYDKDGIIWPVAIAPYQVIIAIPNITDAQQVEIAEKLYTELNQAGIETLLDDRNERAGVKFKDADLIGIPYRIVTGRSIKSGKVELVERATHNAQEIAIEDVITTLKQNIQAALEN
;
A
#
# COMPACT_ATOMS: atom_id res chain seq x y z
N MET A 1 23.72 22.83 13.48
CA MET A 1 23.95 23.12 12.03
C MET A 1 23.54 24.55 11.71
N ARG A 2 24.19 25.21 10.73
CA ARG A 2 23.88 26.58 10.30
C ARG A 2 23.33 26.55 8.86
N LEU A 3 22.27 27.29 8.58
CA LEU A 3 21.72 27.35 7.22
C LEU A 3 22.66 27.99 6.20
N SER A 4 23.51 28.94 6.62
CA SER A 4 24.57 29.53 5.75
C SER A 4 25.63 28.50 5.29
N LYS A 5 25.70 27.33 5.92
CA LYS A 5 26.66 26.26 5.63
C LYS A 5 26.01 24.98 5.13
N MET A 6 24.69 24.98 4.97
CA MET A 6 23.91 23.82 4.50
C MET A 6 23.63 23.94 3.00
N LEU A 7 23.58 22.80 2.31
CA LEU A 7 22.95 22.74 1.00
C LEU A 7 21.43 22.91 1.19
N PHE A 8 20.97 24.15 1.07
CA PHE A 8 19.60 24.53 1.35
C PHE A 8 19.07 25.47 0.26
N VAL A 9 17.98 25.05 -0.39
CA VAL A 9 17.30 25.83 -1.43
C VAL A 9 15.80 25.56 -1.34
N THR A 10 15.01 26.61 -1.16
CA THR A 10 13.56 26.57 -1.24
C THR A 10 13.05 27.10 -2.59
N LEU A 11 11.91 26.58 -3.04
CA LEU A 11 11.23 27.03 -4.25
C LEU A 11 9.96 27.79 -3.88
N ARG A 12 9.68 28.89 -4.60
CA ARG A 12 8.45 29.68 -4.41
C ARG A 12 7.23 29.03 -5.05
N GLU A 13 7.43 28.41 -6.21
CA GLU A 13 6.37 27.83 -7.02
C GLU A 13 6.34 26.32 -6.88
N ASP A 14 5.17 25.74 -7.09
CA ASP A 14 4.99 24.30 -7.12
C ASP A 14 5.70 23.71 -8.33
N PRO A 15 6.43 22.58 -8.17
CA PRO A 15 7.02 21.87 -9.30
C PRO A 15 5.90 21.28 -10.18
N LYS A 16 6.06 21.44 -11.50
CA LYS A 16 5.04 21.02 -12.48
C LYS A 16 4.74 19.52 -12.46
N GLU A 17 5.73 18.73 -12.08
CA GLU A 17 5.65 17.26 -12.01
C GLU A 17 5.05 16.73 -10.71
N ALA A 18 4.79 17.58 -9.72
CA ALA A 18 4.25 17.15 -8.44
C ALA A 18 2.73 17.41 -8.38
N GLU A 19 1.99 16.37 -8.09
CA GLU A 19 0.52 16.40 -8.08
C GLU A 19 -0.04 16.61 -6.66
N ILE A 20 0.39 15.78 -5.71
CA ILE A 20 -0.12 15.79 -4.33
C ILE A 20 0.63 16.78 -3.44
N PRO A 21 -0.01 17.29 -2.38
CA PRO A 21 0.57 18.29 -1.47
C PRO A 21 1.94 17.90 -0.90
N SER A 22 2.09 16.71 -0.35
CA SER A 22 3.35 16.26 0.25
C SER A 22 4.51 16.25 -0.75
N HIS A 23 4.28 15.80 -1.99
CA HIS A 23 5.30 15.79 -3.04
C HIS A 23 5.74 17.24 -3.39
N LYS A 24 4.77 18.15 -3.56
CA LYS A 24 5.05 19.58 -3.81
C LYS A 24 5.88 20.18 -2.69
N LEU A 25 5.47 19.97 -1.45
CA LEU A 25 6.14 20.54 -0.28
C LEU A 25 7.54 19.99 -0.08
N LEU A 26 7.75 18.68 -0.22
CA LEU A 26 9.08 18.08 -0.09
C LEU A 26 10.08 18.60 -1.13
N VAL A 27 9.64 18.81 -2.38
CA VAL A 27 10.50 19.42 -3.42
C VAL A 27 10.72 20.90 -3.13
N ARG A 28 9.68 21.66 -2.79
CA ARG A 28 9.77 23.11 -2.50
C ARG A 28 10.66 23.40 -1.30
N ALA A 29 10.53 22.62 -0.24
CA ALA A 29 11.27 22.80 1.01
C ALA A 29 12.72 22.25 0.94
N GLY A 30 13.15 21.70 -0.19
CA GLY A 30 14.50 21.21 -0.36
C GLY A 30 14.80 19.91 0.37
N TYR A 31 13.80 19.05 0.55
CA TYR A 31 13.97 17.71 1.13
C TYR A 31 14.42 16.69 0.09
N ILE A 32 13.84 16.73 -1.10
CA ILE A 32 14.14 15.79 -2.18
C ILE A 32 14.40 16.51 -3.50
N ARG A 33 15.13 15.84 -4.40
CA ARG A 33 15.31 16.27 -5.80
C ARG A 33 15.13 15.07 -6.72
N ARG A 34 14.35 15.26 -7.78
CA ARG A 34 14.14 14.26 -8.81
C ARG A 34 15.39 14.12 -9.67
N ILE A 35 15.93 12.90 -9.79
CA ILE A 35 17.03 12.54 -10.69
C ILE A 35 16.47 11.90 -11.96
N GLY A 36 15.43 11.07 -11.81
CA GLY A 36 14.71 10.42 -12.89
C GLY A 36 13.28 10.09 -12.48
N SER A 37 12.51 9.50 -13.38
CA SER A 37 11.14 9.08 -13.07
C SER A 37 11.15 8.03 -11.97
N GLY A 38 10.57 8.36 -10.79
CA GLY A 38 10.56 7.50 -9.60
C GLY A 38 11.91 7.34 -8.89
N ILE A 39 12.92 8.18 -9.22
CA ILE A 39 14.26 8.14 -8.63
C ILE A 39 14.55 9.52 -8.03
N TYR A 40 14.77 9.58 -6.71
CA TYR A 40 14.96 10.80 -5.95
C TYR A 40 16.23 10.79 -5.13
N ALA A 41 16.92 11.93 -5.09
CA ALA A 41 17.96 12.19 -4.12
C ALA A 41 17.34 12.71 -2.81
N TYR A 42 17.74 12.14 -1.69
CA TYR A 42 17.41 12.62 -0.35
C TYR A 42 18.43 13.67 0.07
N LEU A 43 17.99 14.93 0.22
CA LEU A 43 18.88 16.02 0.62
C LEU A 43 19.09 16.05 2.16
N PRO A 44 20.00 16.86 2.70
CA PRO A 44 20.40 16.78 4.11
C PRO A 44 19.26 16.82 5.12
N LEU A 45 18.20 17.62 4.88
CA LEU A 45 17.03 17.66 5.75
C LEU A 45 16.27 16.34 5.72
N MET A 46 16.02 15.80 4.51
CA MET A 46 15.29 14.53 4.37
C MET A 46 16.10 13.36 4.95
N TRP A 47 17.39 13.35 4.72
CA TRP A 47 18.24 12.29 5.26
C TRP A 47 18.16 12.22 6.79
N ARG A 48 18.10 13.36 7.48
CA ARG A 48 17.90 13.39 8.94
C ARG A 48 16.55 12.82 9.36
N VAL A 49 15.46 13.14 8.64
CA VAL A 49 14.13 12.56 8.88
C VAL A 49 14.18 11.03 8.74
N LEU A 50 14.75 10.54 7.64
CA LEU A 50 14.86 9.09 7.39
C LEU A 50 15.70 8.37 8.44
N GLN A 51 16.79 8.99 8.92
CA GLN A 51 17.59 8.43 10.01
C GLN A 51 16.81 8.34 11.33
N LYS A 52 15.99 9.34 11.67
CA LYS A 52 15.15 9.32 12.87
C LYS A 52 14.07 8.25 12.78
N ILE A 53 13.37 8.16 11.65
CA ILE A 53 12.40 7.09 11.41
C ILE A 53 13.09 5.73 11.51
N SER A 54 14.25 5.57 10.87
CA SER A 54 15.03 4.33 10.93
C SER A 54 15.45 3.97 12.36
N GLN A 55 15.75 4.97 13.18
CA GLN A 55 16.10 4.73 14.59
C GLN A 55 14.89 4.25 15.40
N ILE A 56 13.71 4.87 15.23
CA ILE A 56 12.47 4.42 15.86
C ILE A 56 12.18 2.96 15.44
N VAL A 57 12.32 2.67 14.14
CA VAL A 57 12.13 1.30 13.61
C VAL A 57 13.09 0.30 14.26
N ARG A 58 14.40 0.64 14.41
CA ARG A 58 15.38 -0.22 15.09
C ARG A 58 15.00 -0.51 16.53
N GLU A 59 14.60 0.51 17.25
CA GLU A 59 14.25 0.38 18.67
C GLU A 59 13.08 -0.57 18.85
N GLU A 60 12.02 -0.43 18.05
CA GLU A 60 10.86 -1.32 18.11
C GLU A 60 11.20 -2.75 17.64
N MET A 61 12.00 -2.91 16.59
CA MET A 61 12.45 -4.23 16.14
C MET A 61 13.33 -4.91 17.18
N ASN A 62 14.30 -4.21 17.73
CA ASN A 62 15.18 -4.76 18.76
C ASN A 62 14.42 -5.14 20.04
N ALA A 63 13.37 -4.40 20.40
CA ALA A 63 12.50 -4.72 21.54
C ALA A 63 11.77 -6.06 21.39
N THR A 64 11.53 -6.53 20.15
CA THR A 64 10.97 -7.86 19.88
C THR A 64 12.01 -8.99 19.87
N GLY A 65 13.29 -8.67 20.06
CA GLY A 65 14.40 -9.63 19.95
C GLY A 65 14.88 -9.88 18.51
N ALA A 66 14.38 -9.12 17.53
CA ALA A 66 14.88 -9.21 16.15
C ALA A 66 16.32 -8.66 16.04
N GLN A 67 17.10 -9.22 15.12
CA GLN A 67 18.52 -8.92 14.95
C GLN A 67 18.75 -8.21 13.61
N GLU A 68 19.42 -7.05 13.63
CA GLU A 68 19.74 -6.31 12.41
C GLU A 68 20.87 -6.99 11.63
N CYS A 69 20.69 -7.13 10.32
CA CYS A 69 21.69 -7.61 9.39
C CYS A 69 21.69 -6.74 8.12
N LEU A 70 22.56 -7.03 7.16
CA LEU A 70 22.58 -6.36 5.86
C LEU A 70 22.74 -7.42 4.76
N LEU A 71 21.77 -7.51 3.86
CA LEU A 71 21.71 -8.51 2.80
C LEU A 71 22.12 -7.89 1.45
N PRO A 72 22.62 -8.71 0.49
CA PRO A 72 23.05 -8.20 -0.81
C PRO A 72 21.86 -7.71 -1.66
N GLN A 73 22.06 -6.59 -2.37
CA GLN A 73 21.09 -6.05 -3.31
C GLN A 73 21.14 -6.72 -4.68
N VAL A 74 22.33 -7.15 -5.10
CA VAL A 74 22.51 -7.92 -6.34
C VAL A 74 22.24 -9.38 -6.02
N GLN A 75 21.19 -9.91 -6.59
CA GLN A 75 20.68 -11.25 -6.31
C GLN A 75 20.81 -12.16 -7.53
N PRO A 76 21.32 -13.41 -7.39
CA PRO A 76 21.33 -14.38 -8.48
C PRO A 76 19.90 -14.77 -8.91
N ALA A 77 19.68 -14.86 -10.24
CA ALA A 77 18.38 -15.27 -10.78
C ALA A 77 17.99 -16.72 -10.38
N GLU A 78 18.99 -17.55 -10.09
CA GLU A 78 18.79 -18.94 -9.66
C GLU A 78 17.93 -19.02 -8.40
N LEU A 79 18.14 -18.15 -7.41
CA LEU A 79 17.35 -18.12 -6.17
C LEU A 79 15.86 -17.86 -6.43
N TRP A 80 15.58 -16.94 -7.36
CA TRP A 80 14.22 -16.58 -7.77
C TRP A 80 13.54 -17.68 -8.60
N ARG A 81 14.34 -18.47 -9.34
CA ARG A 81 13.85 -19.67 -10.05
C ARG A 81 13.54 -20.80 -9.08
N GLU A 82 14.36 -20.99 -8.04
CA GLU A 82 14.10 -21.98 -6.99
C GLU A 82 12.79 -21.68 -6.24
N SER A 83 12.51 -20.42 -5.92
CA SER A 83 11.25 -20.01 -5.29
C SER A 83 10.05 -20.04 -6.24
N GLY A 84 10.29 -20.13 -7.55
CA GLY A 84 9.26 -20.08 -8.60
C GLY A 84 8.77 -18.66 -8.94
N ARG A 85 9.41 -17.59 -8.41
CA ARG A 85 8.95 -16.19 -8.57
C ARG A 85 9.61 -15.44 -9.73
N TRP A 86 10.64 -16.01 -10.40
CA TRP A 86 11.36 -15.30 -11.46
C TRP A 86 10.45 -14.81 -12.57
N ASP A 87 9.64 -15.68 -13.15
CA ASP A 87 8.76 -15.32 -14.27
C ASP A 87 7.63 -14.38 -13.85
N THR A 88 7.07 -14.54 -12.65
CA THR A 88 6.08 -13.63 -12.10
C THR A 88 6.63 -12.20 -12.00
N TYR A 89 7.80 -12.04 -11.39
CA TYR A 89 8.37 -10.72 -11.12
C TYR A 89 9.04 -10.05 -12.34
N THR A 90 9.49 -10.83 -13.33
CA THR A 90 10.14 -10.28 -14.54
C THR A 90 9.19 -10.12 -15.72
N LYS A 91 8.12 -10.95 -15.81
CA LYS A 91 7.22 -10.99 -16.98
C LYS A 91 5.78 -10.62 -16.64
N ALA A 92 5.16 -11.30 -15.68
CA ALA A 92 3.75 -11.08 -15.37
C ALA A 92 3.52 -9.72 -14.69
N GLU A 93 4.22 -9.44 -13.60
CA GLU A 93 4.17 -8.15 -12.91
C GLU A 93 5.18 -7.15 -13.49
N GLY A 94 6.32 -7.64 -14.01
CA GLY A 94 7.36 -6.81 -14.60
C GLY A 94 8.02 -5.84 -13.61
N ILE A 95 7.95 -6.13 -12.31
CA ILE A 95 8.37 -5.20 -11.24
C ILE A 95 9.85 -5.30 -10.88
N MET A 96 10.57 -6.31 -11.40
CA MET A 96 11.96 -6.58 -11.04
C MET A 96 12.94 -6.09 -12.10
N PHE A 97 13.90 -5.24 -11.68
CA PHE A 97 15.06 -4.93 -12.51
C PHE A 97 15.95 -6.16 -12.66
N SER A 98 16.09 -6.66 -13.88
CA SER A 98 17.01 -7.74 -14.23
C SER A 98 18.19 -7.23 -15.03
N LEU A 99 19.35 -7.83 -14.83
CA LEU A 99 20.60 -7.47 -15.52
C LEU A 99 21.44 -8.71 -15.81
N THR A 100 22.36 -8.59 -16.74
CA THR A 100 23.30 -9.66 -17.08
C THR A 100 24.72 -9.20 -16.76
N ASP A 101 25.47 -10.03 -16.03
CA ASP A 101 26.87 -9.74 -15.70
C ASP A 101 27.81 -10.03 -16.90
N ARG A 102 29.10 -9.69 -16.74
CA ARG A 102 30.13 -9.92 -17.77
C ARG A 102 30.34 -11.40 -18.14
N ARG A 103 29.89 -12.32 -17.29
CA ARG A 103 29.93 -13.76 -17.51
C ARG A 103 28.61 -14.31 -18.07
N LYS A 104 27.70 -13.42 -18.49
CA LYS A 104 26.36 -13.73 -18.99
C LYS A 104 25.44 -14.42 -17.96
N ARG A 105 25.69 -14.23 -16.65
CA ARG A 105 24.79 -14.71 -15.61
C ARG A 105 23.69 -13.67 -15.41
N GLU A 106 22.47 -14.15 -15.26
CA GLU A 106 21.32 -13.29 -14.96
C GLU A 106 21.28 -12.97 -13.46
N LEU A 107 21.04 -11.72 -13.16
CA LEU A 107 20.99 -11.17 -11.81
C LEU A 107 19.74 -10.27 -11.71
N ALA A 108 19.32 -9.98 -10.50
CA ALA A 108 18.29 -8.99 -10.21
C ALA A 108 18.79 -7.96 -9.20
N LEU A 109 18.22 -6.75 -9.24
CA LEU A 109 18.26 -5.82 -8.11
C LEU A 109 17.08 -6.15 -7.18
N GLY A 110 17.37 -6.34 -5.89
CA GLY A 110 16.40 -6.86 -4.92
C GLY A 110 15.15 -6.00 -4.73
N PRO A 111 13.98 -6.42 -5.20
CA PRO A 111 12.69 -5.80 -4.85
C PRO A 111 12.24 -6.20 -3.44
N THR A 112 12.73 -7.34 -2.95
CA THR A 112 12.53 -7.96 -1.64
C THR A 112 13.62 -9.02 -1.41
N HIS A 113 13.65 -9.70 -0.26
CA HIS A 113 14.78 -10.58 0.10
C HIS A 113 14.37 -11.95 0.67
N GLU A 114 13.15 -12.44 0.41
CA GLU A 114 12.70 -13.76 0.87
C GLU A 114 13.66 -14.87 0.42
N GLU A 115 14.09 -14.85 -0.83
CA GLU A 115 14.98 -15.86 -1.41
C GLU A 115 16.37 -15.82 -0.78
N VAL A 116 16.92 -14.63 -0.61
CA VAL A 116 18.26 -14.44 -0.03
C VAL A 116 18.28 -14.91 1.41
N ILE A 117 17.30 -14.49 2.22
CA ILE A 117 17.27 -14.85 3.65
C ILE A 117 16.96 -16.33 3.86
N THR A 118 16.12 -16.94 3.00
CA THR A 118 15.84 -18.37 3.02
C THR A 118 17.10 -19.19 2.70
N THR A 119 17.93 -18.72 1.75
CA THR A 119 19.22 -19.36 1.46
C THR A 119 20.14 -19.34 2.68
N ILE A 120 20.23 -18.20 3.38
CA ILE A 120 21.03 -18.07 4.60
C ILE A 120 20.48 -18.99 5.70
N ALA A 121 19.16 -19.00 5.89
CA ALA A 121 18.51 -19.85 6.89
C ALA A 121 18.77 -21.34 6.61
N LYS A 122 18.64 -21.77 5.35
CA LYS A 122 18.96 -23.14 4.89
C LYS A 122 20.38 -23.57 5.26
N ASP A 123 21.35 -22.64 5.17
CA ASP A 123 22.74 -22.95 5.46
C ASP A 123 23.07 -23.00 6.96
N ILE A 124 22.36 -22.22 7.79
CA ILE A 124 22.72 -21.98 9.19
C ILE A 124 21.79 -22.69 10.17
N ILE A 125 20.48 -22.72 9.91
CA ILE A 125 19.49 -23.33 10.82
C ILE A 125 19.40 -24.83 10.54
N ARG A 126 19.73 -25.64 11.52
CA ARG A 126 19.77 -27.12 11.41
C ARG A 126 18.88 -27.81 12.43
N SER A 127 18.56 -27.17 13.53
CA SER A 127 17.85 -27.78 14.66
C SER A 127 16.77 -26.85 15.21
N HIS A 128 15.69 -27.46 15.72
CA HIS A 128 14.63 -26.76 16.44
C HIS A 128 15.14 -25.93 17.61
N GLN A 129 16.28 -26.27 18.21
CA GLN A 129 16.88 -25.50 19.31
C GLN A 129 17.37 -24.11 18.92
N GLN A 130 17.55 -23.85 17.61
CA GLN A 130 17.94 -22.54 17.09
C GLN A 130 16.73 -21.64 16.83
N LEU A 131 15.50 -22.15 16.91
CA LEU A 131 14.26 -21.46 16.59
C LEU A 131 13.53 -20.98 17.85
N PRO A 132 12.77 -19.86 17.80
CA PRO A 132 12.61 -19.00 16.62
C PRO A 132 13.81 -18.04 16.39
N ILE A 133 14.03 -17.65 15.15
CA ILE A 133 15.00 -16.61 14.77
C ILE A 133 14.27 -15.52 14.00
N HIS A 134 14.59 -14.25 14.29
CA HIS A 134 14.08 -13.11 13.55
C HIS A 134 15.23 -12.19 13.14
N LEU A 135 15.39 -11.98 11.83
CA LEU A 135 16.40 -11.11 11.23
C LEU A 135 15.71 -9.97 10.49
N TYR A 136 16.29 -8.77 10.48
CA TYR A 136 15.78 -7.64 9.70
C TYR A 136 16.91 -6.77 9.16
N GLN A 137 16.59 -5.98 8.15
CA GLN A 137 17.48 -4.95 7.61
C GLN A 137 16.72 -3.65 7.34
N ILE A 138 17.44 -2.54 7.25
CA ILE A 138 16.95 -1.26 6.72
C ILE A 138 17.82 -0.95 5.51
N GLN A 139 17.27 -1.07 4.32
CA GLN A 139 18.05 -0.98 3.10
C GLN A 139 17.23 -0.49 1.90
N THR A 140 17.91 -0.02 0.87
CA THR A 140 17.32 0.34 -0.42
C THR A 140 16.69 -0.87 -1.10
N LYS A 141 15.53 -0.69 -1.72
CA LYS A 141 14.86 -1.65 -2.60
C LYS A 141 14.71 -1.05 -3.99
N PHE A 142 14.62 -1.93 -4.99
CA PHE A 142 14.49 -1.57 -6.39
C PHE A 142 13.26 -2.24 -6.99
N ARG A 143 12.35 -1.43 -7.56
CA ARG A 143 11.18 -1.94 -8.27
C ARG A 143 11.01 -1.20 -9.58
N ASP A 144 10.89 -1.91 -10.68
CA ASP A 144 10.69 -1.31 -12.01
C ASP A 144 9.22 -0.91 -12.21
N GLU A 145 8.80 0.06 -11.43
CA GLU A 145 7.45 0.61 -11.50
C GLU A 145 7.17 1.20 -12.88
N ILE A 146 6.12 0.73 -13.52
CA ILE A 146 5.69 1.21 -14.85
C ILE A 146 5.26 2.67 -14.76
N ARG A 147 4.54 3.03 -13.68
CA ARG A 147 4.01 4.39 -13.45
C ARG A 147 4.41 4.89 -12.06
N PRO A 148 5.68 5.25 -11.86
CA PRO A 148 6.09 5.88 -10.62
C PRO A 148 5.39 7.23 -10.49
N ARG A 149 4.83 7.52 -9.32
CA ARG A 149 4.04 8.73 -9.08
C ARG A 149 4.10 9.17 -7.63
N PHE A 150 3.68 10.40 -7.40
CA PHE A 150 3.53 10.98 -6.06
C PHE A 150 4.81 10.98 -5.22
N GLY A 151 5.97 11.26 -5.83
CA GLY A 151 7.25 11.38 -5.11
C GLY A 151 7.72 10.07 -4.50
N LEU A 152 7.85 10.03 -3.16
CA LEU A 152 8.32 8.86 -2.42
C LEU A 152 7.21 7.83 -2.13
N MET A 153 5.96 8.08 -2.53
CA MET A 153 4.86 7.13 -2.34
C MET A 153 5.05 5.89 -3.20
N ARG A 154 5.43 6.09 -4.48
CA ARG A 154 5.65 5.01 -5.44
C ARG A 154 6.84 5.28 -6.34
N GLY A 155 8.03 4.99 -5.83
CA GLY A 155 9.30 5.17 -6.51
C GLY A 155 9.91 3.86 -6.99
N ARG A 156 10.92 3.96 -7.87
CA ARG A 156 11.72 2.84 -8.37
C ARG A 156 12.88 2.44 -7.46
N GLU A 157 13.31 3.36 -6.64
CA GLU A 157 14.35 3.18 -5.62
C GLU A 157 13.88 3.83 -4.33
N PHE A 158 13.85 3.08 -3.23
CA PHE A 158 13.30 3.55 -1.96
C PHE A 158 13.91 2.77 -0.78
N ILE A 159 13.81 3.33 0.43
CA ILE A 159 14.30 2.71 1.65
C ILE A 159 13.17 1.97 2.34
N MET A 160 13.42 0.70 2.67
CA MET A 160 12.50 -0.19 3.37
C MET A 160 13.20 -0.87 4.56
N LYS A 161 12.48 -1.06 5.66
CA LYS A 161 12.79 -2.10 6.63
C LYS A 161 12.07 -3.36 6.20
N ASP A 162 12.79 -4.44 6.00
CA ASP A 162 12.25 -5.77 5.81
C ASP A 162 12.83 -6.74 6.85
N GLY A 163 11.92 -7.48 7.50
CA GLY A 163 12.25 -8.47 8.50
C GLY A 163 11.68 -9.84 8.13
N TYR A 164 12.35 -10.88 8.58
CA TYR A 164 12.03 -12.27 8.27
C TYR A 164 12.19 -13.12 9.51
N SER A 165 11.17 -13.88 9.85
CA SER A 165 11.24 -14.80 11.00
C SER A 165 11.13 -16.24 10.56
N PHE A 166 11.77 -17.13 11.31
CA PHE A 166 11.83 -18.57 11.09
C PHE A 166 11.39 -19.30 12.34
N HIS A 167 10.53 -20.30 12.17
CA HIS A 167 9.84 -20.98 13.26
C HIS A 167 9.78 -22.49 13.01
N SER A 168 9.62 -23.26 14.09
CA SER A 168 9.36 -24.71 14.05
C SER A 168 7.92 -25.03 13.65
N ASP A 169 6.99 -24.12 13.94
CA ASP A 169 5.55 -24.37 13.79
C ASP A 169 4.75 -23.05 13.65
N GLU A 170 3.48 -23.19 13.27
CA GLU A 170 2.55 -22.09 13.05
C GLU A 170 2.22 -21.28 14.34
N GLU A 171 2.23 -21.92 15.52
CA GLU A 171 1.92 -21.21 16.77
C GLU A 171 3.05 -20.27 17.16
N SER A 172 4.28 -20.67 16.94
CA SER A 172 5.46 -19.82 17.10
C SER A 172 5.42 -18.64 16.12
N LEU A 173 5.04 -18.89 14.85
CA LEU A 173 4.85 -17.81 13.85
C LEU A 173 3.77 -16.82 14.29
N LYS A 174 2.60 -17.31 14.72
CA LYS A 174 1.49 -16.46 15.17
C LYS A 174 1.86 -15.58 16.37
N LYS A 175 2.71 -16.08 17.28
CA LYS A 175 3.23 -15.27 18.38
C LYS A 175 4.07 -14.11 17.86
N THR A 176 5.08 -14.39 17.03
CA THR A 176 5.92 -13.33 16.45
C THR A 176 5.11 -12.38 15.58
N TYR A 177 4.10 -12.86 14.85
CA TYR A 177 3.20 -12.02 14.08
C TYR A 177 2.45 -11.01 14.95
N ARG A 178 1.95 -11.41 16.13
CA ARG A 178 1.33 -10.48 17.10
C ARG A 178 2.34 -9.48 17.68
N ASP A 179 3.55 -9.93 17.97
CA ASP A 179 4.63 -9.03 18.44
C ASP A 179 4.97 -7.99 17.37
N MET A 180 4.97 -8.39 16.09
CA MET A 180 5.17 -7.48 14.95
C MET A 180 3.99 -6.51 14.76
N ASP A 181 2.75 -6.95 14.89
CA ASP A 181 1.58 -6.07 14.87
C ASP A 181 1.73 -4.95 15.92
N GLN A 182 2.10 -5.31 17.14
CA GLN A 182 2.29 -4.32 18.20
C GLN A 182 3.49 -3.40 17.92
N ALA A 183 4.62 -3.93 17.45
CA ALA A 183 5.79 -3.13 17.10
C ALA A 183 5.48 -2.11 16.01
N TYR A 184 4.70 -2.48 15.00
CA TYR A 184 4.29 -1.56 13.92
C TYR A 184 3.35 -0.47 14.43
N ARG A 185 2.42 -0.82 15.33
CA ARG A 185 1.57 0.18 16.00
C ARG A 185 2.40 1.19 16.78
N ASN A 186 3.38 0.71 17.54
CA ASN A 186 4.31 1.56 18.27
C ASN A 186 5.12 2.46 17.34
N MET A 187 5.71 1.91 16.26
CA MET A 187 6.46 2.68 15.26
C MET A 187 5.65 3.85 14.70
N LEU A 188 4.41 3.59 14.28
CA LEU A 188 3.55 4.60 13.66
C LEU A 188 3.10 5.65 14.67
N THR A 189 2.72 5.24 15.88
CA THR A 189 2.37 6.16 16.97
C THR A 189 3.56 7.05 17.33
N ARG A 190 4.76 6.47 17.53
CA ARG A 190 5.98 7.23 17.81
C ARG A 190 6.39 8.18 16.68
N CYS A 191 6.04 7.86 15.44
CA CYS A 191 6.22 8.77 14.30
C CYS A 191 5.14 9.87 14.24
N GLY A 192 4.15 9.87 15.14
CA GLY A 192 3.08 10.86 15.18
C GLY A 192 2.03 10.69 14.08
N LEU A 193 1.78 9.46 13.62
CA LEU A 193 0.89 9.16 12.49
C LEU A 193 -0.45 8.61 12.96
N GLN A 194 -1.52 9.04 12.28
CA GLN A 194 -2.83 8.41 12.37
C GLN A 194 -2.92 7.30 11.33
N TYR A 195 -3.24 6.10 11.78
CA TYR A 195 -3.25 4.91 10.93
C TYR A 195 -4.38 3.94 11.28
N ARG A 196 -4.62 2.98 10.38
CA ARG A 196 -5.42 1.78 10.63
C ARG A 196 -4.63 0.55 10.23
N ALA A 197 -4.67 -0.47 11.07
CA ALA A 197 -4.25 -1.81 10.69
C ALA A 197 -5.46 -2.51 10.06
N VAL A 198 -5.29 -3.06 8.85
CA VAL A 198 -6.37 -3.61 8.05
C VAL A 198 -6.01 -5.00 7.52
N GLU A 199 -6.99 -5.89 7.43
CA GLU A 199 -6.80 -7.16 6.75
C GLU A 199 -6.53 -6.94 5.27
N ALA A 200 -5.60 -7.70 4.71
CA ALA A 200 -5.13 -7.55 3.33
C ALA A 200 -5.02 -8.89 2.61
N ASP A 201 -4.96 -8.84 1.29
CA ASP A 201 -4.57 -9.98 0.47
C ASP A 201 -3.05 -10.13 0.46
N SER A 202 -2.55 -11.37 0.44
CA SER A 202 -1.10 -11.64 0.47
C SER A 202 -0.42 -11.49 -0.91
N GLY A 203 -1.18 -11.35 -1.99
CA GLY A 203 -0.69 -11.16 -3.35
C GLY A 203 0.36 -12.18 -3.80
N ALA A 204 1.31 -11.75 -4.63
CA ALA A 204 2.38 -12.60 -5.14
C ALA A 204 3.36 -13.10 -4.06
N ILE A 205 3.48 -12.38 -2.93
CA ILE A 205 4.27 -12.83 -1.78
C ILE A 205 3.69 -14.13 -1.25
N GLY A 206 2.36 -14.21 -1.13
CA GLY A 206 1.62 -15.39 -0.69
C GLY A 206 1.64 -15.55 0.83
N GLY A 207 1.11 -16.68 1.31
CA GLY A 207 0.94 -16.98 2.72
C GLY A 207 -0.52 -17.19 3.11
N SER A 208 -0.77 -17.48 4.39
CA SER A 208 -2.11 -17.78 4.92
C SER A 208 -2.87 -16.55 5.43
N GLY A 209 -2.19 -15.43 5.63
CA GLY A 209 -2.79 -14.18 6.09
C GLY A 209 -1.80 -13.03 6.07
N SER A 210 -2.33 -11.83 5.89
CA SER A 210 -1.53 -10.61 5.95
C SER A 210 -2.33 -9.43 6.48
N GLN A 211 -1.63 -8.41 6.94
CA GLN A 211 -2.17 -7.18 7.48
C GLN A 211 -1.36 -5.99 7.03
N GLU A 212 -2.05 -4.98 6.52
CA GLU A 212 -1.47 -3.70 6.13
C GLU A 212 -1.66 -2.64 7.20
N PHE A 213 -0.71 -1.72 7.27
CA PHE A 213 -0.78 -0.53 8.09
C PHE A 213 -0.95 0.68 7.17
N MET A 214 -2.14 1.27 7.23
CA MET A 214 -2.59 2.32 6.34
C MET A 214 -2.57 3.67 7.05
N VAL A 215 -1.73 4.59 6.61
CA VAL A 215 -1.78 5.99 7.06
C VAL A 215 -2.96 6.67 6.37
N LEU A 216 -3.87 7.24 7.16
CA LEU A 216 -5.09 7.86 6.64
C LEU A 216 -4.75 9.20 5.99
N ALA A 217 -5.05 9.35 4.70
CA ALA A 217 -4.84 10.58 3.95
C ALA A 217 -5.73 10.61 2.71
N GLU A 218 -6.25 11.79 2.33
CA GLU A 218 -7.11 11.96 1.16
C GLU A 218 -6.41 11.59 -0.16
N ALA A 219 -5.11 11.81 -0.25
CA ALA A 219 -4.28 11.43 -1.39
C ALA A 219 -3.89 9.94 -1.41
N GLY A 220 -4.37 9.14 -0.45
CA GLY A 220 -4.15 7.69 -0.42
C GLY A 220 -4.65 7.02 -1.69
N GLU A 221 -3.88 6.02 -2.18
CA GLU A 221 -4.25 5.27 -3.39
C GLU A 221 -5.29 4.19 -3.09
N ASP A 222 -5.25 3.62 -1.88
CA ASP A 222 -6.05 2.48 -1.49
C ASP A 222 -7.28 2.92 -0.68
N GLU A 223 -8.40 2.26 -0.94
CA GLU A 223 -9.61 2.44 -0.18
C GLU A 223 -9.68 1.38 0.94
N VAL A 224 -9.89 1.85 2.15
CA VAL A 224 -10.06 1.03 3.34
C VAL A 224 -11.51 1.05 3.76
N LEU A 225 -12.11 -0.12 3.92
CA LEU A 225 -13.46 -0.29 4.48
C LEU A 225 -13.34 -0.67 5.95
N TYR A 226 -14.13 0.00 6.80
CA TYR A 226 -14.08 -0.21 8.25
C TYR A 226 -15.44 0.03 8.92
N THR A 227 -15.57 -0.48 10.15
CA THR A 227 -16.74 -0.22 11.01
C THR A 227 -16.38 0.78 12.10
N GLU A 228 -17.38 1.54 12.57
CA GLU A 228 -17.19 2.55 13.64
C GLU A 228 -16.85 1.92 14.98
N ASP A 229 -17.30 0.70 15.25
CA ASP A 229 -16.95 -0.06 16.45
C ASP A 229 -15.49 -0.53 16.51
N GLY A 230 -14.73 -0.32 15.40
CA GLY A 230 -13.32 -0.66 15.30
C GLY A 230 -13.00 -2.15 15.23
N LYS A 231 -14.01 -3.02 15.12
CA LYS A 231 -13.81 -4.49 15.06
C LYS A 231 -13.53 -5.04 13.68
N TYR A 232 -13.75 -4.24 12.64
CA TYR A 232 -13.48 -4.63 11.26
C TYR A 232 -12.79 -3.50 10.50
N ALA A 233 -11.70 -3.84 9.83
CA ALA A 233 -11.08 -3.00 8.82
C ALA A 233 -10.34 -3.90 7.82
N ALA A 234 -10.56 -3.65 6.52
CA ALA A 234 -9.91 -4.38 5.44
C ALA A 234 -9.68 -3.45 4.24
N ASN A 235 -8.64 -3.72 3.44
CA ASN A 235 -8.52 -3.09 2.14
C ASN A 235 -9.60 -3.64 1.19
N THR A 236 -9.90 -2.92 0.11
CA THR A 236 -10.99 -3.32 -0.80
C THR A 236 -10.71 -4.62 -1.54
N GLU A 237 -9.46 -5.07 -1.63
CA GLU A 237 -9.08 -6.33 -2.25
C GLU A 237 -9.52 -7.54 -1.41
N LYS A 238 -9.38 -7.43 -0.09
CA LYS A 238 -9.72 -8.48 0.88
C LYS A 238 -11.11 -8.34 1.44
N ALA A 239 -11.68 -7.15 1.45
CA ALA A 239 -12.91 -6.84 2.16
C ALA A 239 -14.06 -7.77 1.80
N THR A 240 -14.77 -8.25 2.84
CA THR A 240 -16.01 -9.00 2.75
C THR A 240 -17.13 -8.24 3.46
N SER A 241 -18.35 -8.36 2.94
CA SER A 241 -19.52 -7.68 3.51
C SER A 241 -20.82 -8.29 3.00
N HIS A 242 -21.91 -7.97 3.65
CA HIS A 242 -23.23 -8.25 3.15
C HIS A 242 -23.74 -7.04 2.36
N PRO A 243 -24.09 -7.20 1.08
CA PRO A 243 -24.65 -6.12 0.28
C PRO A 243 -26.03 -5.73 0.79
N VAL A 244 -26.50 -4.54 0.40
CA VAL A 244 -27.89 -4.15 0.60
C VAL A 244 -28.80 -5.19 -0.08
N ASP A 245 -29.95 -5.50 0.55
CA ASP A 245 -30.91 -6.48 0.03
C ASP A 245 -31.38 -6.08 -1.38
N ALA A 246 -31.60 -7.08 -2.24
CA ALA A 246 -32.13 -6.83 -3.56
C ALA A 246 -33.61 -6.40 -3.47
N GLU A 247 -33.99 -5.41 -4.25
CA GLU A 247 -35.41 -5.06 -4.39
C GLU A 247 -36.19 -6.19 -5.09
N PRO A 248 -37.42 -6.47 -4.67
CA PRO A 248 -38.26 -7.45 -5.35
C PRO A 248 -38.42 -7.10 -6.83
N SER A 249 -38.36 -8.10 -7.71
CA SER A 249 -38.55 -7.87 -9.14
C SER A 249 -39.99 -7.42 -9.45
N SER A 250 -40.11 -6.45 -10.34
CA SER A 250 -41.39 -6.02 -10.90
C SER A 250 -41.90 -6.95 -12.02
N PHE A 251 -41.06 -7.88 -12.47
CA PHE A 251 -41.41 -8.82 -13.54
C PHE A 251 -41.82 -10.15 -12.94
N THR A 252 -42.91 -10.73 -13.46
CA THR A 252 -43.47 -12.01 -13.00
C THR A 252 -43.38 -13.12 -14.05
N GLU A 253 -43.26 -12.75 -15.32
CA GLU A 253 -43.21 -13.66 -16.46
C GLU A 253 -41.94 -13.48 -17.27
N TYR A 254 -41.39 -14.60 -17.79
CA TYR A 254 -40.27 -14.58 -18.70
C TYR A 254 -40.68 -13.99 -20.04
N GLN A 255 -39.98 -12.93 -20.43
CA GLN A 255 -40.20 -12.21 -21.68
C GLN A 255 -38.90 -11.67 -22.26
N LYS A 256 -38.75 -11.81 -23.60
CA LYS A 256 -37.69 -11.12 -24.35
C LYS A 256 -38.23 -9.76 -24.82
N LEU A 257 -37.53 -8.70 -24.47
CA LEU A 257 -37.92 -7.32 -24.78
C LEU A 257 -36.85 -6.64 -25.65
N GLU A 258 -37.33 -5.82 -26.58
CA GLU A 258 -36.46 -4.91 -27.33
C GLU A 258 -36.04 -3.75 -26.43
N THR A 259 -34.73 -3.55 -26.30
CA THR A 259 -34.09 -2.57 -25.39
C THR A 259 -32.94 -1.88 -26.12
N PRO A 260 -33.24 -1.03 -27.09
CA PRO A 260 -32.22 -0.39 -27.92
C PRO A 260 -31.37 0.57 -27.10
N ASN A 261 -30.05 0.61 -27.37
CA ASN A 261 -29.09 1.50 -26.72
C ASN A 261 -28.99 1.35 -25.18
N THR A 262 -29.22 0.14 -24.65
CA THR A 262 -29.15 -0.16 -23.21
C THR A 262 -28.04 -1.15 -22.89
N ASN A 263 -26.82 -0.86 -23.37
CA ASN A 263 -25.65 -1.71 -23.19
C ASN A 263 -24.94 -1.55 -21.83
N THR A 264 -25.48 -0.71 -20.94
CA THR A 264 -24.99 -0.54 -19.56
C THR A 264 -26.12 -0.79 -18.56
N ILE A 265 -25.77 -1.21 -17.34
CA ILE A 265 -26.74 -1.43 -16.26
C ILE A 265 -27.58 -0.17 -15.99
N ALA A 266 -26.95 1.00 -15.97
CA ALA A 266 -27.64 2.26 -15.70
C ALA A 266 -28.68 2.59 -16.78
N THR A 267 -28.34 2.42 -18.07
CA THR A 267 -29.26 2.67 -19.18
C THR A 267 -30.39 1.64 -19.22
N LEU A 268 -30.09 0.36 -18.95
CA LEU A 268 -31.06 -0.72 -18.91
C LEU A 268 -32.06 -0.53 -17.74
N ALA A 269 -31.55 -0.28 -16.53
CA ALA A 269 -32.39 -0.07 -15.35
C ALA A 269 -33.35 1.13 -15.54
N LYS A 270 -32.84 2.22 -16.13
CA LYS A 270 -33.63 3.41 -16.46
C LYS A 270 -34.72 3.09 -17.51
N PHE A 271 -34.36 2.36 -18.56
CA PHE A 271 -35.27 1.99 -19.64
C PHE A 271 -36.41 1.09 -19.14
N LEU A 272 -36.08 0.05 -18.39
CA LEU A 272 -37.04 -0.90 -17.83
C LEU A 272 -37.73 -0.41 -16.55
N LYS A 273 -37.30 0.73 -15.99
CA LYS A 273 -37.77 1.28 -14.71
C LYS A 273 -37.67 0.26 -13.57
N CYS A 274 -36.56 -0.44 -13.51
CA CYS A 274 -36.24 -1.41 -12.46
C CYS A 274 -34.96 -1.01 -11.69
N SER A 275 -34.79 -1.61 -10.51
CA SER A 275 -33.53 -1.43 -9.74
C SER A 275 -32.38 -2.21 -10.38
N PRO A 276 -31.15 -1.69 -10.37
CA PRO A 276 -29.95 -2.46 -10.70
C PRO A 276 -29.82 -3.76 -9.91
N THR A 277 -30.37 -3.82 -8.69
CA THR A 277 -30.38 -5.02 -7.84
C THR A 277 -31.22 -6.17 -8.40
N GLN A 278 -32.09 -5.91 -9.37
CA GLN A 278 -32.92 -6.91 -10.06
C GLN A 278 -32.27 -7.48 -11.32
N ILE A 279 -31.07 -7.03 -11.67
CA ILE A 279 -30.38 -7.40 -12.89
C ILE A 279 -29.23 -8.38 -12.56
N VAL A 280 -29.10 -9.43 -13.37
CA VAL A 280 -27.89 -10.26 -13.44
C VAL A 280 -27.07 -9.79 -14.64
N LYS A 281 -25.95 -9.15 -14.38
CA LYS A 281 -24.98 -8.80 -15.43
C LYS A 281 -23.96 -9.91 -15.62
N ASN A 282 -23.49 -10.05 -16.85
CA ASN A 282 -22.51 -11.06 -17.23
C ASN A 282 -21.26 -10.37 -17.73
N VAL A 283 -20.13 -10.63 -17.05
CA VAL A 283 -18.83 -10.02 -17.34
C VAL A 283 -17.90 -11.11 -17.87
N LEU A 284 -17.19 -10.79 -18.96
CA LEU A 284 -16.24 -11.70 -19.59
C LEU A 284 -14.82 -11.33 -19.22
N TYR A 285 -14.06 -12.31 -18.71
CA TYR A 285 -12.62 -12.21 -18.48
C TYR A 285 -11.87 -13.24 -19.33
N GLN A 286 -10.62 -12.95 -19.59
CA GLN A 286 -9.65 -13.86 -20.19
C GLN A 286 -8.52 -14.08 -19.18
N VAL A 287 -8.23 -15.35 -18.87
CA VAL A 287 -7.09 -15.75 -18.06
C VAL A 287 -6.09 -16.54 -18.90
N VAL A 288 -4.80 -16.25 -18.75
CA VAL A 288 -3.70 -16.99 -19.35
C VAL A 288 -2.89 -17.62 -18.22
N TYR A 289 -2.75 -18.93 -18.24
CA TYR A 289 -1.99 -19.70 -17.26
C TYR A 289 -0.52 -19.87 -17.65
N ASP A 290 0.31 -20.29 -16.71
CA ASP A 290 1.77 -20.46 -16.85
C ASP A 290 2.18 -21.51 -17.90
N ASN A 291 1.31 -22.46 -18.20
CA ASN A 291 1.50 -23.45 -19.28
C ASN A 291 1.05 -22.92 -20.68
N GLY A 292 0.62 -21.67 -20.77
CA GLY A 292 0.12 -21.04 -22.00
C GLY A 292 -1.37 -21.26 -22.27
N THR A 293 -2.07 -22.05 -21.47
CA THR A 293 -3.52 -22.28 -21.63
C THR A 293 -4.30 -21.00 -21.39
N THR A 294 -5.16 -20.65 -22.33
CA THR A 294 -6.08 -19.51 -22.24
C THR A 294 -7.49 -20.01 -21.91
N VAL A 295 -8.13 -19.46 -20.90
CA VAL A 295 -9.50 -19.77 -20.50
C VAL A 295 -10.33 -18.50 -20.51
N LEU A 296 -11.52 -18.56 -21.09
CA LEU A 296 -12.49 -17.47 -21.09
C LEU A 296 -13.48 -17.69 -19.96
N VAL A 297 -13.62 -16.70 -19.08
CA VAL A 297 -14.39 -16.79 -17.83
C VAL A 297 -15.60 -15.89 -17.94
N LEU A 298 -16.80 -16.48 -17.87
CA LEU A 298 -18.07 -15.76 -17.85
C LEU A 298 -18.60 -15.71 -16.41
N ILE A 299 -18.70 -14.50 -15.86
CA ILE A 299 -19.12 -14.27 -14.49
C ILE A 299 -20.50 -13.64 -14.47
N SER A 300 -21.45 -14.30 -13.80
CA SER A 300 -22.77 -13.75 -13.50
C SER A 300 -22.76 -13.11 -12.13
N ILE A 301 -23.06 -11.82 -12.04
CA ILE A 301 -23.04 -11.04 -10.79
C ILE A 301 -24.24 -10.08 -10.77
N ARG A 302 -24.73 -9.69 -9.59
CA ARG A 302 -25.82 -8.72 -9.45
C ARG A 302 -25.43 -7.35 -10.06
N GLY A 303 -26.35 -6.69 -10.71
CA GLY A 303 -26.10 -5.52 -11.55
C GLY A 303 -25.49 -4.31 -10.83
N ASP A 304 -25.79 -4.12 -9.55
CA ASP A 304 -25.24 -3.06 -8.70
C ASP A 304 -23.85 -3.39 -8.12
N GLN A 305 -23.35 -4.62 -8.31
CA GLN A 305 -22.08 -5.09 -7.77
C GLN A 305 -20.98 -5.05 -8.83
N GLU A 306 -19.72 -4.89 -8.40
CA GLU A 306 -18.53 -4.99 -9.26
C GLU A 306 -17.70 -6.20 -8.89
N VAL A 307 -17.02 -6.78 -9.89
CA VAL A 307 -16.10 -7.89 -9.68
C VAL A 307 -14.83 -7.38 -9.01
N ASN A 308 -14.42 -8.05 -7.94
CA ASN A 308 -13.11 -7.88 -7.32
C ASN A 308 -12.12 -8.79 -8.04
N GLU A 309 -11.21 -8.19 -8.80
CA GLU A 309 -10.26 -8.94 -9.63
C GLU A 309 -9.27 -9.76 -8.80
N VAL A 310 -8.92 -9.32 -7.59
CA VAL A 310 -8.05 -10.09 -6.68
C VAL A 310 -8.76 -11.35 -6.19
N LYS A 311 -10.02 -11.25 -5.76
CA LYS A 311 -10.83 -12.42 -5.40
C LYS A 311 -10.97 -13.37 -6.58
N LEU A 312 -11.24 -12.83 -7.77
CA LEU A 312 -11.35 -13.61 -9.01
C LEU A 312 -10.03 -14.33 -9.31
N GLN A 313 -8.90 -13.64 -9.25
CA GLN A 313 -7.59 -14.22 -9.46
C GLN A 313 -7.29 -15.36 -8.47
N ASN A 314 -7.63 -15.17 -7.20
CA ASN A 314 -7.46 -16.19 -6.18
C ASN A 314 -8.31 -17.44 -6.47
N GLU A 315 -9.57 -17.26 -6.90
CA GLU A 315 -10.43 -18.40 -7.28
C GLU A 315 -9.93 -19.11 -8.54
N LEU A 316 -9.53 -18.36 -9.57
CA LEU A 316 -8.99 -18.95 -10.80
C LEU A 316 -7.65 -19.65 -10.57
N THR A 317 -6.83 -19.18 -9.62
CA THR A 317 -5.59 -19.86 -9.22
C THR A 317 -5.87 -21.21 -8.56
N LYS A 318 -6.94 -21.33 -7.75
CA LYS A 318 -7.37 -22.61 -7.19
C LYS A 318 -7.81 -23.61 -8.27
N LEU A 319 -8.35 -23.10 -9.37
CA LEU A 319 -8.80 -23.91 -10.51
C LEU A 319 -7.69 -24.22 -11.52
N ALA A 320 -6.49 -23.60 -11.40
CA ALA A 320 -5.37 -23.81 -12.33
C ALA A 320 -5.00 -25.29 -12.54
N PRO A 321 -5.00 -26.18 -11.51
CA PRO A 321 -4.72 -27.60 -11.71
C PRO A 321 -5.69 -28.32 -12.65
N GLU A 322 -6.94 -27.87 -12.77
CA GLU A 322 -7.93 -28.44 -13.72
C GLU A 322 -7.51 -28.23 -15.18
N PHE A 323 -6.70 -27.19 -15.43
CA PHE A 323 -6.12 -26.84 -16.73
C PHE A 323 -4.67 -27.26 -16.89
N GLY A 324 -4.14 -28.10 -15.97
CA GLY A 324 -2.75 -28.56 -15.97
C GLY A 324 -1.72 -27.46 -15.67
N ALA A 325 -2.15 -26.38 -15.04
CA ALA A 325 -1.34 -25.22 -14.71
C ALA A 325 -1.10 -25.08 -13.19
N LYS A 326 -0.24 -24.15 -12.81
CA LYS A 326 0.07 -23.87 -11.41
C LYS A 326 -0.29 -22.45 -10.99
N THR A 327 -0.15 -21.49 -11.90
CA THR A 327 -0.37 -20.07 -11.63
C THR A 327 -0.89 -19.33 -12.84
N ILE A 328 -1.41 -18.12 -12.61
CA ILE A 328 -1.92 -17.21 -13.63
C ILE A 328 -0.77 -16.29 -14.09
N LEU A 329 -0.63 -16.11 -15.40
CA LEU A 329 0.25 -15.10 -16.00
C LEU A 329 -0.46 -13.77 -16.24
N SER A 330 -1.74 -13.82 -16.66
CA SER A 330 -2.53 -12.60 -16.85
C SER A 330 -4.02 -12.86 -16.67
N LEU A 331 -4.71 -11.86 -16.15
CA LEU A 331 -6.17 -11.80 -16.03
C LEU A 331 -6.62 -10.44 -16.55
N THR A 332 -7.44 -10.41 -17.59
CA THR A 332 -7.87 -9.17 -18.25
C THR A 332 -9.31 -9.26 -18.75
N VAL A 333 -9.98 -8.13 -18.85
CA VAL A 333 -11.19 -8.02 -19.68
C VAL A 333 -10.71 -7.93 -21.14
N PRO A 334 -11.06 -8.89 -22.01
CA PRO A 334 -10.52 -8.93 -23.37
C PRO A 334 -11.04 -7.74 -24.19
N ASP A 335 -10.13 -6.92 -24.70
CA ASP A 335 -10.44 -5.87 -25.66
C ASP A 335 -10.78 -6.45 -27.05
N GLU A 336 -11.09 -5.59 -27.99
CA GLU A 336 -11.54 -6.03 -29.33
C GLU A 336 -10.43 -6.81 -30.06
N GLU A 337 -9.17 -6.41 -29.93
CA GLU A 337 -8.01 -7.10 -30.52
C GLU A 337 -7.82 -8.50 -29.92
N ALA A 338 -7.94 -8.63 -28.60
CA ALA A 338 -7.88 -9.91 -27.92
C ALA A 338 -9.04 -10.83 -28.33
N GLN A 339 -10.25 -10.29 -28.44
CA GLN A 339 -11.43 -11.04 -28.87
C GLN A 339 -11.28 -11.55 -30.32
N GLU A 340 -10.70 -10.78 -31.23
CA GLU A 340 -10.47 -11.20 -32.62
C GLU A 340 -9.61 -12.46 -32.75
N LYS A 341 -8.76 -12.72 -31.79
CA LYS A 341 -7.88 -13.90 -31.78
C LYS A 341 -8.63 -15.21 -31.57
N TRP A 342 -9.79 -15.17 -30.94
CA TRP A 342 -10.52 -16.36 -30.54
C TRP A 342 -12.03 -16.36 -30.87
N ARG A 343 -12.66 -15.21 -31.13
CA ARG A 343 -14.10 -15.17 -31.46
C ARG A 343 -14.38 -15.70 -32.86
N THR A 344 -15.48 -16.40 -33.01
CA THR A 344 -15.99 -16.85 -34.32
C THR A 344 -16.90 -15.80 -34.98
N LYS A 345 -17.55 -14.96 -34.14
CA LYS A 345 -18.45 -13.88 -34.54
C LYS A 345 -18.43 -12.79 -33.46
N PRO A 346 -18.86 -11.55 -33.76
CA PRO A 346 -18.93 -10.47 -32.77
C PRO A 346 -19.77 -10.86 -31.55
N LEU A 347 -19.27 -10.55 -30.35
CA LEU A 347 -19.99 -10.75 -29.10
C LEU A 347 -21.07 -9.67 -28.93
N PRO A 348 -22.25 -10.01 -28.39
CA PRO A 348 -23.30 -9.05 -28.08
C PRO A 348 -22.99 -8.33 -26.76
N LEU A 349 -21.90 -7.57 -26.71
CA LEU A 349 -21.45 -6.86 -25.50
C LEU A 349 -22.53 -5.92 -24.97
N GLY A 350 -22.77 -6.00 -23.66
CA GLY A 350 -23.88 -5.29 -23.01
C GLY A 350 -25.22 -6.06 -23.03
N TYR A 351 -25.32 -7.15 -23.80
CA TYR A 351 -26.53 -7.97 -23.97
C TYR A 351 -26.25 -9.46 -23.72
N ILE A 352 -25.14 -9.80 -23.09
CA ILE A 352 -24.74 -11.20 -22.80
C ILE A 352 -25.58 -11.79 -21.69
N SER A 353 -26.09 -13.02 -21.91
CA SER A 353 -26.80 -13.83 -20.91
C SER A 353 -25.87 -14.79 -20.16
N PRO A 354 -26.31 -15.39 -19.04
CA PRO A 354 -25.55 -16.46 -18.38
C PRO A 354 -25.35 -17.70 -19.28
N LYS A 355 -26.12 -17.83 -20.35
CA LYS A 355 -26.13 -18.97 -21.27
C LYS A 355 -25.33 -18.72 -22.54
N LEU A 356 -24.57 -17.61 -22.65
CA LEU A 356 -23.78 -17.32 -23.85
C LEU A 356 -23.13 -18.60 -24.39
N GLU A 357 -23.43 -18.95 -25.66
CA GLU A 357 -23.05 -20.24 -26.21
C GLU A 357 -21.53 -20.33 -26.48
N ASP A 358 -20.93 -21.52 -26.27
CA ASP A 358 -19.54 -21.78 -26.52
C ASP A 358 -19.16 -21.69 -28.03
N VAL A 359 -20.15 -21.65 -28.90
CA VAL A 359 -19.98 -21.46 -30.36
C VAL A 359 -19.29 -20.14 -30.71
N TYR A 360 -19.25 -19.18 -29.79
CA TYR A 360 -18.47 -17.94 -29.98
C TYR A 360 -16.96 -18.14 -29.89
N ILE A 361 -16.49 -19.30 -29.39
CA ILE A 361 -15.07 -19.61 -29.21
C ILE A 361 -14.57 -20.48 -30.34
N THR A 362 -13.47 -20.12 -30.99
CA THR A 362 -12.76 -20.99 -31.95
C THR A 362 -11.99 -22.05 -31.18
N SER A 363 -12.06 -23.32 -31.64
CA SER A 363 -11.17 -24.37 -31.14
C SER A 363 -9.75 -24.14 -31.68
N LYS A 364 -8.81 -23.83 -30.78
CA LYS A 364 -7.37 -23.64 -31.10
C LYS A 364 -6.54 -24.32 -30.02
N GLU A 365 -5.32 -24.71 -30.38
CA GLU A 365 -4.35 -25.21 -29.42
C GLU A 365 -4.15 -24.23 -28.27
N GLN A 366 -4.11 -24.72 -27.04
CA GLN A 366 -3.98 -23.95 -25.81
C GLN A 366 -5.14 -22.99 -25.48
N LEU A 367 -6.24 -23.03 -26.18
CA LEU A 367 -7.45 -22.30 -25.85
C LEU A 367 -8.53 -23.28 -25.38
N GLU A 368 -9.09 -23.06 -24.17
CA GLU A 368 -10.27 -23.80 -23.73
C GLU A 368 -11.47 -23.48 -24.62
N SER A 369 -12.10 -24.52 -25.13
CA SER A 369 -13.20 -24.40 -26.11
C SER A 369 -14.55 -24.06 -25.48
N LYS A 370 -14.61 -23.95 -24.16
CA LYS A 370 -15.83 -23.65 -23.41
C LYS A 370 -15.60 -22.52 -22.44
N PHE A 371 -16.63 -21.71 -22.21
CA PHE A 371 -16.59 -20.74 -21.13
C PHE A 371 -16.57 -21.42 -19.77
N LEU A 372 -15.59 -21.06 -18.93
CA LEU A 372 -15.66 -21.31 -17.50
C LEU A 372 -16.71 -20.36 -16.90
N ARG A 373 -17.78 -20.91 -16.32
CA ARG A 373 -18.90 -20.13 -15.80
C ARG A 373 -18.85 -20.06 -14.28
N LEU A 374 -18.76 -18.85 -13.76
CA LEU A 374 -18.82 -18.56 -12.33
C LEU A 374 -20.08 -17.73 -12.03
N VAL A 375 -20.61 -17.88 -10.82
CA VAL A 375 -21.71 -17.04 -10.35
C VAL A 375 -21.36 -16.48 -8.97
N ASP A 376 -21.52 -15.18 -8.83
CA ASP A 376 -21.39 -14.51 -7.54
C ASP A 376 -22.60 -14.81 -6.65
N GLN A 377 -22.38 -14.98 -5.35
CA GLN A 377 -23.42 -15.28 -4.37
C GLN A 377 -24.62 -14.32 -4.45
N THR A 378 -24.37 -13.04 -4.76
CA THR A 378 -25.45 -12.03 -4.86
C THR A 378 -26.40 -12.24 -6.03
N ALA A 379 -25.97 -12.94 -7.08
CA ALA A 379 -26.81 -13.26 -8.22
C ALA A 379 -27.62 -14.54 -8.04
N VAL A 380 -27.20 -15.47 -7.17
CA VAL A 380 -27.80 -16.78 -6.96
C VAL A 380 -29.23 -16.69 -6.43
N GLU A 381 -29.48 -15.76 -5.51
CA GLU A 381 -30.77 -15.62 -4.82
C GLU A 381 -31.79 -14.81 -5.61
N LEU A 382 -31.41 -14.20 -6.73
CA LEU A 382 -32.29 -13.38 -7.52
C LEU A 382 -33.39 -14.25 -8.21
N LYS A 383 -34.64 -13.77 -8.13
CA LYS A 383 -35.82 -14.36 -8.78
C LYS A 383 -36.39 -13.35 -9.75
N ASN A 384 -36.92 -13.87 -10.87
CA ASN A 384 -37.53 -13.04 -11.92
C ASN A 384 -36.59 -11.90 -12.38
N PHE A 385 -35.33 -12.20 -12.50
CA PHE A 385 -34.29 -11.20 -12.80
C PHE A 385 -34.30 -10.78 -14.28
N VAL A 386 -33.64 -9.66 -14.52
CA VAL A 386 -33.34 -9.14 -15.87
C VAL A 386 -31.95 -9.55 -16.25
N THR A 387 -31.71 -9.96 -17.52
CA THR A 387 -30.36 -10.23 -18.03
C THR A 387 -30.32 -10.07 -19.56
N GLY A 388 -29.14 -10.22 -20.17
CA GLY A 388 -29.01 -10.18 -21.62
C GLY A 388 -29.77 -11.31 -22.35
N ALA A 389 -29.99 -11.15 -23.65
CA ALA A 389 -30.66 -12.12 -24.53
C ALA A 389 -29.72 -12.75 -25.56
N ASP A 390 -28.41 -12.54 -25.46
CA ASP A 390 -27.33 -12.89 -26.43
C ASP A 390 -27.59 -12.33 -27.85
N GLU A 391 -28.33 -11.23 -27.91
CA GLU A 391 -28.68 -10.52 -29.12
C GLU A 391 -28.64 -9.01 -28.87
N SER A 392 -27.88 -8.28 -29.71
CA SER A 392 -27.75 -6.82 -29.56
C SER A 392 -29.11 -6.12 -29.64
N GLY A 393 -29.40 -5.25 -28.67
CA GLY A 393 -30.65 -4.53 -28.54
C GLY A 393 -31.76 -5.30 -27.83
N TYR A 394 -31.49 -6.49 -27.25
CA TYR A 394 -32.49 -7.29 -26.56
C TYR A 394 -32.03 -7.74 -25.17
N HIS A 395 -32.95 -7.68 -24.20
CA HIS A 395 -32.81 -8.30 -22.89
C HIS A 395 -34.00 -9.20 -22.57
N VAL A 396 -33.83 -10.08 -21.58
CA VAL A 396 -34.93 -10.87 -21.03
C VAL A 396 -35.25 -10.39 -19.61
N VAL A 397 -36.52 -10.44 -19.26
CA VAL A 397 -37.06 -10.12 -17.94
C VAL A 397 -37.78 -11.33 -17.36
N GLY A 398 -38.00 -11.39 -16.05
CA GLY A 398 -38.70 -12.49 -15.40
C GLY A 398 -37.96 -13.84 -15.42
N ALA A 399 -36.64 -13.81 -15.59
CA ALA A 399 -35.79 -15.00 -15.70
C ALA A 399 -35.48 -15.60 -14.33
N ASN A 400 -35.31 -16.93 -14.27
CA ASN A 400 -35.00 -17.65 -13.05
C ASN A 400 -33.90 -18.69 -13.28
N TRP A 401 -33.07 -18.89 -12.25
CA TRP A 401 -32.14 -20.01 -12.20
C TRP A 401 -32.90 -21.34 -12.08
N GLY A 402 -32.36 -22.37 -12.74
CA GLY A 402 -32.97 -23.70 -12.76
C GLY A 402 -34.18 -23.85 -13.68
N LYS A 403 -34.61 -22.75 -14.33
CA LYS A 403 -35.71 -22.74 -15.27
C LYS A 403 -35.29 -22.26 -16.66
N GLU A 404 -35.09 -20.95 -16.86
CA GLU A 404 -34.63 -20.37 -18.12
C GLU A 404 -33.10 -20.45 -18.25
N PHE A 405 -32.38 -20.33 -17.14
CA PHE A 405 -30.91 -20.39 -17.09
C PHE A 405 -30.43 -21.44 -16.11
N THR A 406 -29.42 -22.20 -16.52
CA THR A 406 -28.72 -23.14 -15.62
C THR A 406 -27.85 -22.39 -14.66
N LEU A 407 -27.98 -22.64 -13.36
CA LEU A 407 -27.09 -22.08 -12.36
C LEU A 407 -25.69 -22.68 -12.54
N PRO A 408 -24.62 -21.87 -12.67
CA PRO A 408 -23.25 -22.37 -12.69
C PRO A 408 -22.92 -23.19 -11.44
N LYS A 409 -22.10 -24.22 -11.60
CA LYS A 409 -21.70 -25.10 -10.48
C LYS A 409 -20.81 -24.39 -9.45
N THR A 410 -19.99 -23.47 -9.90
CA THR A 410 -19.04 -22.73 -9.07
C THR A 410 -19.68 -21.44 -8.61
N ILE A 411 -20.11 -21.44 -7.34
CA ILE A 411 -20.68 -20.29 -6.63
C ILE A 411 -19.60 -19.71 -5.73
N VAL A 412 -19.30 -18.42 -5.87
CA VAL A 412 -18.18 -17.77 -5.19
C VAL A 412 -18.55 -16.34 -4.74
N ASP A 413 -17.84 -15.80 -3.76
CA ASP A 413 -17.89 -14.37 -3.43
C ASP A 413 -16.85 -13.64 -4.29
N LEU A 414 -17.30 -13.03 -5.38
CA LEU A 414 -16.45 -12.26 -6.30
C LEU A 414 -16.71 -10.76 -6.23
N ARG A 415 -17.67 -10.32 -5.44
CA ARG A 415 -18.02 -8.92 -5.39
C ARG A 415 -17.00 -8.07 -4.65
N LYS A 416 -16.83 -6.85 -5.10
CA LYS A 416 -16.12 -5.80 -4.38
C LYS A 416 -17.03 -5.29 -3.26
N ALA A 417 -16.58 -5.38 -2.01
CA ALA A 417 -17.25 -4.74 -0.88
C ALA A 417 -17.19 -3.21 -1.03
N GLN A 418 -18.20 -2.51 -0.55
CA GLN A 418 -18.30 -1.06 -0.73
C GLN A 418 -18.87 -0.36 0.51
N LYS A 419 -18.61 0.95 0.60
CA LYS A 419 -19.24 1.79 1.62
C LYS A 419 -20.76 1.67 1.56
N GLY A 420 -21.38 1.52 2.73
CA GLY A 420 -22.83 1.33 2.86
C GLY A 420 -23.28 -0.13 2.95
N ASP A 421 -22.41 -1.09 2.65
CA ASP A 421 -22.65 -2.50 2.93
C ASP A 421 -22.69 -2.78 4.44
N ARG A 422 -23.30 -3.89 4.83
CA ARG A 422 -23.34 -4.36 6.22
C ARG A 422 -22.11 -5.20 6.53
N ALA A 423 -21.56 -5.03 7.73
CA ALA A 423 -20.42 -5.81 8.15
C ALA A 423 -20.78 -7.28 8.42
N VAL A 424 -19.85 -8.19 8.13
CA VAL A 424 -20.05 -9.64 8.32
C VAL A 424 -20.15 -10.01 9.81
N HIS A 425 -19.37 -9.35 10.68
CA HIS A 425 -19.35 -9.65 12.11
C HIS A 425 -20.59 -9.11 12.86
N ASP A 426 -21.22 -8.06 12.34
CA ASP A 426 -22.42 -7.44 12.90
C ASP A 426 -23.18 -6.71 11.79
N PRO A 427 -24.30 -7.26 11.27
CA PRO A 427 -25.06 -6.65 10.19
C PRO A 427 -25.70 -5.28 10.51
N GLU A 428 -25.73 -4.86 11.78
CA GLU A 428 -26.16 -3.52 12.16
C GLU A 428 -25.06 -2.47 11.95
N GLN A 429 -23.82 -2.89 11.86
CA GLN A 429 -22.68 -2.03 11.52
C GLN A 429 -22.59 -1.83 10.02
N ILE A 430 -22.54 -0.57 9.61
CA ILE A 430 -22.43 -0.18 8.20
C ILE A 430 -20.97 0.18 7.87
N LEU A 431 -20.46 -0.37 6.78
CA LEU A 431 -19.11 -0.09 6.34
C LEU A 431 -18.95 1.38 5.94
N GLN A 432 -17.96 2.02 6.54
CA GLN A 432 -17.42 3.31 6.16
C GLN A 432 -16.22 3.12 5.24
N SER A 433 -15.82 4.16 4.51
CA SER A 433 -14.59 4.14 3.73
C SER A 433 -13.70 5.34 4.03
N ALA A 434 -12.39 5.11 3.98
CA ALA A 434 -11.36 6.13 4.02
C ALA A 434 -10.28 5.79 3.00
N ARG A 435 -9.55 6.81 2.54
CA ARG A 435 -8.35 6.58 1.74
C ARG A 435 -7.15 6.41 2.63
N GLY A 436 -6.27 5.50 2.25
CA GLY A 436 -5.07 5.16 2.99
C GLY A 436 -3.84 5.03 2.10
N ILE A 437 -2.69 5.26 2.72
CA ILE A 437 -1.36 5.02 2.14
C ILE A 437 -0.78 3.83 2.88
N GLU A 438 -0.54 2.73 2.18
CA GLU A 438 0.11 1.54 2.73
C GLU A 438 1.57 1.88 3.07
N VAL A 439 1.91 1.90 4.35
CA VAL A 439 3.27 2.17 4.83
C VAL A 439 3.98 0.94 5.38
N GLY A 440 3.22 -0.07 5.79
CA GLY A 440 3.74 -1.33 6.31
C GLY A 440 2.83 -2.50 5.99
N HIS A 441 3.42 -3.68 5.86
CA HIS A 441 2.72 -4.92 5.58
C HIS A 441 3.41 -6.08 6.29
N ILE A 442 2.65 -6.92 6.98
CA ILE A 442 3.14 -8.10 7.69
C ILE A 442 2.44 -9.35 7.15
N PHE A 443 3.20 -10.45 6.99
CA PHE A 443 2.75 -11.66 6.33
C PHE A 443 3.05 -12.91 7.15
N GLN A 444 2.11 -13.86 7.15
CA GLN A 444 2.32 -15.25 7.56
C GLN A 444 2.60 -16.09 6.31
N LEU A 445 3.87 -16.26 5.95
CA LEU A 445 4.28 -16.94 4.72
C LEU A 445 4.11 -18.47 4.77
N GLY A 446 4.08 -19.06 5.98
CA GLY A 446 4.09 -20.48 6.16
C GLY A 446 5.36 -21.13 5.60
N ILE A 447 5.23 -22.22 4.88
CA ILE A 447 6.37 -23.00 4.35
C ILE A 447 6.63 -22.76 2.85
N LYS A 448 6.00 -21.77 2.24
CA LYS A 448 6.05 -21.54 0.78
C LYS A 448 7.49 -21.48 0.25
N TYR A 449 8.32 -20.63 0.84
CA TYR A 449 9.72 -20.44 0.40
C TYR A 449 10.64 -21.54 0.88
N SER A 450 10.54 -21.90 2.15
CA SER A 450 11.38 -22.94 2.74
C SER A 450 11.20 -24.29 2.06
N GLN A 451 9.98 -24.68 1.72
CA GLN A 451 9.69 -25.91 1.00
C GLN A 451 10.24 -25.86 -0.43
N ALA A 452 10.01 -24.77 -1.18
CA ALA A 452 10.48 -24.61 -2.55
C ALA A 452 12.01 -24.62 -2.65
N MET A 453 12.71 -24.01 -1.67
CA MET A 453 14.16 -23.85 -1.65
C MET A 453 14.87 -24.93 -0.80
N GLY A 454 14.14 -25.88 -0.21
CA GLY A 454 14.69 -26.95 0.62
C GLY A 454 15.36 -26.46 1.90
N ALA A 455 14.80 -25.41 2.55
CA ALA A 455 15.26 -24.92 3.84
C ALA A 455 14.53 -25.65 4.97
N THR A 456 15.21 -26.66 5.57
CA THR A 456 14.67 -27.56 6.59
C THR A 456 15.45 -27.48 7.90
N PHE A 457 14.85 -27.96 8.96
CA PHE A 457 15.47 -28.18 10.28
C PHE A 457 15.07 -29.53 10.85
N SER A 458 15.90 -30.11 11.71
CA SER A 458 15.55 -31.33 12.43
C SER A 458 14.75 -30.99 13.69
N ASN A 459 13.55 -31.59 13.82
CA ASN A 459 12.71 -31.47 15.01
C ASN A 459 13.25 -32.34 16.18
N GLU A 460 12.53 -32.36 17.30
CA GLU A 460 12.91 -33.16 18.50
C GLU A 460 12.97 -34.69 18.23
N GLN A 461 12.22 -35.16 17.23
CA GLN A 461 12.16 -36.57 16.82
C GLN A 461 13.22 -36.90 15.75
N GLY A 462 14.00 -35.91 15.30
CA GLY A 462 15.01 -36.08 14.25
C GLY A 462 14.44 -36.09 12.84
N GLU A 463 13.19 -35.65 12.66
CA GLU A 463 12.54 -35.51 11.35
C GLU A 463 12.92 -34.18 10.73
N GLU A 464 13.18 -34.16 9.41
CA GLU A 464 13.44 -32.98 8.63
C GLU A 464 12.11 -32.30 8.21
N LEU A 465 11.88 -31.11 8.73
CA LEU A 465 10.68 -30.30 8.45
C LEU A 465 11.06 -28.96 7.80
N PRO A 466 10.24 -28.42 6.90
CA PRO A 466 10.47 -27.09 6.34
C PRO A 466 10.29 -26.03 7.42
N LEU A 467 11.12 -24.97 7.38
CA LEU A 467 11.00 -23.81 8.25
C LEU A 467 9.69 -23.06 8.00
N VAL A 468 8.96 -22.72 9.05
CA VAL A 468 7.78 -21.87 8.95
C VAL A 468 8.22 -20.40 9.00
N MET A 469 7.78 -19.57 8.06
CA MET A 469 8.32 -18.22 7.83
C MET A 469 7.28 -17.13 8.00
N GLY A 470 7.73 -15.98 8.49
CA GLY A 470 7.02 -14.69 8.45
C GLY A 470 7.85 -13.63 7.74
N CYS A 471 7.17 -12.61 7.16
CA CYS A 471 7.82 -11.47 6.51
C CYS A 471 7.14 -10.16 6.96
N TYR A 472 7.94 -9.11 7.20
CA TYR A 472 7.47 -7.88 7.84
C TYR A 472 8.13 -6.65 7.21
N GLY A 473 7.41 -5.92 6.34
CA GLY A 473 7.90 -4.77 5.58
C GLY A 473 7.39 -3.42 6.07
N VAL A 474 8.26 -2.40 6.12
CA VAL A 474 7.89 -0.98 6.33
C VAL A 474 8.63 -0.12 5.33
N GLY A 475 7.90 0.69 4.55
CA GLY A 475 8.48 1.65 3.62
C GLY A 475 8.93 2.93 4.34
N VAL A 476 10.18 2.99 4.78
CA VAL A 476 10.73 4.11 5.57
C VAL A 476 10.62 5.45 4.84
N SER A 477 10.97 5.49 3.55
CA SER A 477 10.84 6.70 2.73
C SER A 477 9.39 7.08 2.46
N ARG A 478 8.50 6.09 2.24
CA ARG A 478 7.06 6.32 2.09
C ARG A 478 6.45 6.86 3.39
N LEU A 479 6.85 6.32 4.54
CA LEU A 479 6.40 6.77 5.86
C LEU A 479 6.75 8.25 6.10
N ALA A 480 7.95 8.69 5.73
CA ALA A 480 8.34 10.09 5.82
C ALA A 480 7.44 11.02 5.00
N GLN A 481 7.11 10.64 3.76
CA GLN A 481 6.20 11.44 2.93
C GLN A 481 4.76 11.36 3.43
N SER A 482 4.31 10.23 3.97
CA SER A 482 2.97 10.07 4.56
C SER A 482 2.77 10.99 5.76
N ALA A 483 3.81 11.21 6.57
CA ALA A 483 3.77 12.19 7.65
C ALA A 483 3.51 13.62 7.14
N VAL A 484 4.13 14.00 6.01
CA VAL A 484 3.87 15.28 5.38
C VAL A 484 2.45 15.34 4.78
N GLU A 485 1.97 14.25 4.20
CA GLU A 485 0.62 14.22 3.61
C GLU A 485 -0.48 14.34 4.67
N GLN A 486 -0.25 13.88 5.90
CA GLN A 486 -1.17 14.05 7.02
C GLN A 486 -1.06 15.41 7.70
N SER A 487 0.11 16.05 7.66
CA SER A 487 0.41 17.21 8.50
C SER A 487 1.09 18.32 7.70
N TYR A 488 0.28 19.15 7.08
CA TYR A 488 0.71 20.37 6.37
C TYR A 488 -0.40 21.43 6.44
N ASP A 489 -0.03 22.67 6.12
CA ASP A 489 -0.96 23.76 5.88
C ASP A 489 -0.56 24.59 4.65
N LYS A 490 -1.20 25.74 4.45
CA LYS A 490 -0.90 26.67 3.34
C LYS A 490 0.53 27.22 3.36
N ASP A 491 1.18 27.23 4.51
CA ASP A 491 2.51 27.84 4.70
C ASP A 491 3.63 26.80 4.56
N GLY A 492 3.34 25.48 4.74
CA GLY A 492 4.32 24.41 4.55
C GLY A 492 4.05 23.15 5.34
N ILE A 493 5.12 22.41 5.60
CA ILE A 493 5.11 21.14 6.33
C ILE A 493 4.91 21.40 7.83
N ILE A 494 4.27 20.43 8.51
CA ILE A 494 4.17 20.37 9.97
C ILE A 494 4.72 19.03 10.42
N TRP A 495 6.03 18.97 10.71
CA TRP A 495 6.63 17.72 11.15
C TRP A 495 6.25 17.35 12.58
N PRO A 496 5.86 16.08 12.83
CA PRO A 496 5.87 15.52 14.20
C PRO A 496 7.25 15.69 14.83
N VAL A 497 7.29 16.07 16.10
CA VAL A 497 8.55 16.40 16.82
C VAL A 497 9.55 15.24 16.80
N ALA A 498 9.07 14.00 16.88
CA ALA A 498 9.91 12.80 16.92
C ALA A 498 10.75 12.60 15.65
N ILE A 499 10.21 12.96 14.49
CA ILE A 499 10.84 12.72 13.19
C ILE A 499 11.29 14.00 12.47
N ALA A 500 10.99 15.17 13.03
CA ALA A 500 11.44 16.45 12.47
C ALA A 500 12.98 16.49 12.29
N PRO A 501 13.51 17.06 11.19
CA PRO A 501 14.95 17.06 10.94
C PRO A 501 15.73 17.81 12.01
N TYR A 502 15.12 18.82 12.61
CA TYR A 502 15.54 19.55 13.80
C TYR A 502 14.28 19.85 14.64
N GLN A 503 14.44 19.92 15.96
CA GLN A 503 13.33 20.26 16.86
C GLN A 503 13.09 21.75 16.91
N VAL A 504 14.17 22.54 16.82
CA VAL A 504 14.15 24.00 16.93
C VAL A 504 14.91 24.65 15.77
N ILE A 505 14.39 25.77 15.26
CA ILE A 505 15.12 26.69 14.41
C ILE A 505 15.22 28.05 15.09
N ILE A 506 16.44 28.62 15.15
CA ILE A 506 16.66 29.98 15.60
C ILE A 506 16.79 30.88 14.37
N ALA A 507 15.91 31.84 14.22
CA ALA A 507 15.95 32.83 13.15
C ALA A 507 16.48 34.19 13.67
N ILE A 508 17.55 34.68 13.08
CA ILE A 508 18.11 36.00 13.36
C ILE A 508 17.51 37.01 12.37
N PRO A 509 16.58 37.88 12.77
CA PRO A 509 15.93 38.80 11.84
C PRO A 509 16.89 39.78 11.16
N ASN A 510 17.92 40.23 11.87
CA ASN A 510 18.95 41.15 11.37
C ASN A 510 20.34 40.71 11.81
N ILE A 511 21.11 40.14 10.91
CA ILE A 511 22.46 39.66 11.18
C ILE A 511 23.51 40.78 11.38
N THR A 512 23.15 42.04 11.10
CA THR A 512 24.02 43.19 11.39
C THR A 512 23.82 43.75 12.80
N ASP A 513 22.78 43.30 13.51
CA ASP A 513 22.53 43.63 14.90
C ASP A 513 23.32 42.66 15.82
N ALA A 514 24.41 43.15 16.39
CA ALA A 514 25.30 42.34 17.19
C ALA A 514 24.61 41.68 18.40
N GLN A 515 23.62 42.33 19.01
CA GLN A 515 22.88 41.77 20.14
C GLN A 515 21.99 40.61 19.73
N GLN A 516 21.31 40.71 18.56
CA GLN A 516 20.50 39.61 18.02
C GLN A 516 21.38 38.38 17.72
N VAL A 517 22.53 38.59 17.13
CA VAL A 517 23.48 37.53 16.81
C VAL A 517 24.03 36.89 18.09
N GLU A 518 24.49 37.68 19.08
CA GLU A 518 25.06 37.18 20.33
C GLU A 518 24.05 36.28 21.09
N ILE A 519 22.79 36.71 21.23
CA ILE A 519 21.76 35.93 21.90
C ILE A 519 21.44 34.66 21.11
N ALA A 520 21.35 34.73 19.78
CA ALA A 520 21.09 33.56 18.93
C ALA A 520 22.21 32.52 19.05
N GLU A 521 23.48 32.95 19.06
CA GLU A 521 24.66 32.08 19.22
C GLU A 521 24.69 31.42 20.60
N LYS A 522 24.38 32.20 21.63
CA LYS A 522 24.28 31.68 23.00
C LYS A 522 23.21 30.59 23.08
N LEU A 523 21.98 30.90 22.66
CA LEU A 523 20.87 29.94 22.67
C LEU A 523 21.16 28.71 21.80
N TYR A 524 21.74 28.91 20.61
CA TYR A 524 22.15 27.80 19.75
C TYR A 524 23.10 26.83 20.45
N THR A 525 24.10 27.37 21.16
CA THR A 525 25.07 26.57 21.92
C THR A 525 24.40 25.83 23.08
N GLU A 526 23.65 26.55 23.90
CA GLU A 526 22.99 26.01 25.09
C GLU A 526 21.94 24.95 24.76
N LEU A 527 21.10 25.16 23.71
CA LEU A 527 20.12 24.19 23.28
C LEU A 527 20.77 22.88 22.79
N ASN A 528 21.82 22.97 21.96
CA ASN A 528 22.56 21.77 21.52
C ASN A 528 23.23 21.04 22.70
N GLN A 529 23.80 21.77 23.67
CA GLN A 529 24.35 21.15 24.88
C GLN A 529 23.29 20.49 25.75
N ALA A 530 22.05 21.02 25.71
CA ALA A 530 20.91 20.44 26.39
C ALA A 530 20.29 19.24 25.65
N GLY A 531 20.84 18.84 24.50
CA GLY A 531 20.35 17.72 23.68
C GLY A 531 19.18 18.08 22.75
N ILE A 532 18.86 19.37 22.59
CA ILE A 532 17.81 19.85 21.69
C ILE A 532 18.44 20.13 20.32
N GLU A 533 18.03 19.38 19.30
CA GLU A 533 18.56 19.52 17.95
C GLU A 533 18.15 20.85 17.32
N THR A 534 19.10 21.75 17.18
CA THR A 534 18.85 23.14 16.79
C THR A 534 19.50 23.49 15.46
N LEU A 535 18.73 24.14 14.58
CA LEU A 535 19.16 24.76 13.33
C LEU A 535 19.27 26.27 13.54
N LEU A 536 20.34 26.90 13.06
CA LEU A 536 20.53 28.35 13.14
C LEU A 536 20.41 28.97 11.75
N ASP A 537 19.45 29.88 11.55
CA ASP A 537 19.33 30.67 10.33
C ASP A 537 20.12 31.97 10.46
N ASP A 538 21.41 31.84 10.14
CA ASP A 538 22.43 32.91 10.14
C ASP A 538 22.65 33.51 8.73
N ARG A 539 21.75 33.27 7.77
CA ARG A 539 21.85 33.79 6.40
C ARG A 539 21.63 35.29 6.37
N ASN A 540 22.29 35.97 5.42
CA ASN A 540 22.05 37.40 5.16
C ASN A 540 20.80 37.56 4.28
N GLU A 541 19.61 37.23 4.84
CA GLU A 541 18.32 37.32 4.20
C GLU A 541 17.33 38.17 5.03
N ARG A 542 16.29 38.71 4.37
CA ARG A 542 15.23 39.46 5.06
C ARG A 542 14.48 38.55 6.04
N ALA A 543 14.10 39.07 7.19
CA ALA A 543 13.37 38.35 8.22
C ALA A 543 12.14 37.59 7.68
N GLY A 544 11.33 38.21 6.82
CA GLY A 544 10.16 37.59 6.21
C GLY A 544 10.49 36.39 5.30
N VAL A 545 11.66 36.36 4.66
CA VAL A 545 12.13 35.20 3.88
C VAL A 545 12.48 34.07 4.82
N LYS A 546 13.25 34.34 5.88
CA LYS A 546 13.63 33.36 6.90
C LYS A 546 12.42 32.71 7.57
N PHE A 547 11.41 33.51 7.91
CA PHE A 547 10.20 32.99 8.55
C PHE A 547 9.38 32.11 7.61
N LYS A 548 9.22 32.51 6.35
CA LYS A 548 8.55 31.69 5.34
C LYS A 548 9.29 30.40 5.03
N ASP A 549 10.62 30.45 4.98
CA ASP A 549 11.44 29.24 4.82
C ASP A 549 11.29 28.31 6.02
N ALA A 550 11.30 28.87 7.25
CA ALA A 550 11.11 28.07 8.47
C ALA A 550 9.74 27.40 8.51
N ASP A 551 8.67 28.10 8.10
CA ASP A 551 7.32 27.53 8.00
C ASP A 551 7.24 26.46 6.90
N LEU A 552 7.86 26.72 5.74
CA LEU A 552 7.86 25.77 4.62
C LEU A 552 8.59 24.47 4.96
N ILE A 553 9.76 24.53 5.61
CA ILE A 553 10.51 23.35 6.02
C ILE A 553 9.88 22.63 7.22
N GLY A 554 9.05 23.32 7.99
CA GLY A 554 8.20 22.70 9.01
C GLY A 554 8.88 22.30 10.32
N ILE A 555 9.92 23.01 10.74
CA ILE A 555 10.57 22.77 12.05
C ILE A 555 9.57 23.09 13.18
N PRO A 556 9.38 22.19 14.18
CA PRO A 556 8.32 22.33 15.19
C PRO A 556 8.32 23.61 15.98
N TYR A 557 9.50 24.08 16.38
CA TYR A 557 9.61 25.30 17.18
C TYR A 557 10.57 26.30 16.54
N ARG A 558 10.16 27.57 16.48
CA ARG A 558 10.98 28.68 15.97
C ARG A 558 11.24 29.70 17.07
N ILE A 559 12.51 30.00 17.33
CA ILE A 559 12.93 31.11 18.18
C ILE A 559 13.31 32.28 17.29
N VAL A 560 12.82 33.48 17.63
CA VAL A 560 13.17 34.72 16.90
C VAL A 560 13.86 35.67 17.87
N THR A 561 15.13 36.01 17.57
CA THR A 561 15.92 36.98 18.33
C THR A 561 15.63 38.40 17.81
N GLY A 562 14.36 38.81 17.90
CA GLY A 562 13.86 40.07 17.37
C GLY A 562 13.94 41.25 18.37
N ARG A 563 12.94 42.12 18.31
CA ARG A 563 12.90 43.35 19.15
C ARG A 563 12.77 43.07 20.63
N SER A 564 12.17 41.94 21.02
CA SER A 564 11.94 41.52 22.42
C SER A 564 13.24 41.31 23.20
N ILE A 565 14.39 41.12 22.54
CA ILE A 565 15.68 40.93 23.21
C ILE A 565 16.06 42.14 24.09
N LYS A 566 15.60 43.35 23.75
CA LYS A 566 15.83 44.54 24.56
C LYS A 566 15.18 44.47 25.94
N SER A 567 14.15 43.67 26.11
CA SER A 567 13.47 43.36 27.38
C SER A 567 13.88 42.02 27.97
N GLY A 568 14.98 41.42 27.51
CA GLY A 568 15.44 40.10 27.98
C GLY A 568 14.61 38.91 27.51
N LYS A 569 13.84 39.07 26.43
CA LYS A 569 12.91 38.06 25.91
C LYS A 569 13.23 37.68 24.47
N VAL A 570 12.78 36.51 24.04
CA VAL A 570 12.71 36.07 22.66
C VAL A 570 11.28 35.64 22.32
N GLU A 571 10.94 35.65 21.03
CA GLU A 571 9.67 35.11 20.57
C GLU A 571 9.84 33.61 20.29
N LEU A 572 9.00 32.78 20.90
CA LEU A 572 8.89 31.35 20.62
C LEU A 572 7.60 31.12 19.83
N VAL A 573 7.72 30.53 18.65
CA VAL A 573 6.59 30.20 17.78
C VAL A 573 6.50 28.68 17.64
N GLU A 574 5.33 28.14 17.88
CA GLU A 574 4.99 26.74 17.60
C GLU A 574 4.46 26.62 16.16
N ARG A 575 5.07 25.78 15.34
CA ARG A 575 4.74 25.62 13.93
C ARG A 575 3.31 25.08 13.69
N ALA A 576 2.88 24.11 14.49
CA ALA A 576 1.60 23.44 14.29
C ALA A 576 0.38 24.35 14.56
N THR A 577 0.50 25.24 15.54
CA THR A 577 -0.59 26.11 15.98
C THR A 577 -0.43 27.57 15.57
N HIS A 578 0.75 27.96 15.05
CA HIS A 578 1.20 29.32 14.83
C HIS A 578 1.16 30.21 16.10
N ASN A 579 1.05 29.61 17.27
CA ASN A 579 1.09 30.35 18.53
C ASN A 579 2.47 30.95 18.73
N ALA A 580 2.50 32.28 18.91
CA ALA A 580 3.70 33.04 19.20
C ALA A 580 3.60 33.60 20.64
N GLN A 581 4.63 33.39 21.44
CA GLN A 581 4.72 33.92 22.79
C GLN A 581 6.09 34.51 23.08
N GLU A 582 6.14 35.57 23.86
CA GLU A 582 7.39 36.11 24.36
C GLU A 582 7.79 35.38 25.65
N ILE A 583 8.96 34.79 25.67
CA ILE A 583 9.53 34.10 26.84
C ILE A 583 10.86 34.70 27.24
N ALA A 584 11.20 34.67 28.54
CA ALA A 584 12.49 35.12 29.01
C ALA A 584 13.61 34.24 28.42
N ILE A 585 14.73 34.83 28.07
CA ILE A 585 15.86 34.10 27.46
C ILE A 585 16.36 32.98 28.36
N GLU A 586 16.32 33.16 29.68
CA GLU A 586 16.69 32.16 30.70
C GLU A 586 15.74 30.97 30.77
N ASP A 587 14.48 31.13 30.37
CA ASP A 587 13.44 30.08 30.42
C ASP A 587 13.35 29.25 29.14
N VAL A 588 14.01 29.65 28.05
CA VAL A 588 13.90 29.02 26.72
C VAL A 588 14.14 27.51 26.77
N ILE A 589 15.24 27.09 27.40
CA ILE A 589 15.65 25.67 27.42
C ILE A 589 14.62 24.83 28.19
N THR A 590 14.19 25.33 29.35
CA THR A 590 13.23 24.62 30.21
C THR A 590 11.88 24.49 29.51
N THR A 591 11.38 25.57 28.91
CA THR A 591 10.13 25.59 28.16
C THR A 591 10.15 24.63 26.98
N LEU A 592 11.23 24.66 26.17
CA LEU A 592 11.36 23.77 25.02
C LEU A 592 11.50 22.30 25.40
N LYS A 593 12.24 21.98 26.49
CA LYS A 593 12.30 20.61 27.00
C LYS A 593 10.92 20.08 27.39
N GLN A 594 10.13 20.89 28.09
CA GLN A 594 8.76 20.52 28.48
C GLN A 594 7.86 20.32 27.25
N ASN A 595 7.89 21.26 26.29
CA ASN A 595 7.06 21.17 25.09
C ASN A 595 7.43 19.96 24.23
N ILE A 596 8.73 19.71 24.03
CA ILE A 596 9.23 18.56 23.26
C ILE A 596 8.82 17.26 23.95
N GLN A 597 9.01 17.16 25.27
CA GLN A 597 8.64 15.96 26.03
C GLN A 597 7.14 15.69 25.92
N ALA A 598 6.29 16.69 26.12
CA ALA A 598 4.85 16.58 25.98
C ALA A 598 4.42 16.15 24.56
N ALA A 599 5.11 16.64 23.51
CA ALA A 599 4.84 16.26 22.14
C ALA A 599 5.33 14.84 21.78
N LEU A 600 6.26 14.27 22.52
CA LEU A 600 6.74 12.89 22.34
C LEU A 600 5.89 11.86 23.09
N GLU A 601 5.14 12.30 24.12
CA GLU A 601 4.27 11.46 24.94
C GLU A 601 2.84 11.34 24.39
N ASN A 602 2.43 12.27 23.51
CA ASN A 602 1.14 12.27 22.81
C ASN A 602 1.24 11.52 21.47
#